data_b84e983eb3289021a97e5026c2e4f08b
#
_entry.id   b84e983eb3289021a97e5026c2e4f08b
#
_cell.length_a   1.000
_cell.length_b   1.000
_cell.length_c   1.000
_cell.angle_alpha   90.00
_cell.angle_beta   90.00
_cell.angle_gamma   90.00
#
_symmetry.space_group_name_H-M   'P 1'
#
loop_
_entity.id
_entity.type
_entity.pdbx_description
1 polymer ?
#
loop_
_entity_poly.entity_id
_entity_poly.type
_entity_poly.pdbx_seq_one_letter_code
_entity_poly.pdbx_strand_id
1 'polypeptide(L)'
;MEARAGYDASIFRPLTARSSSLTRKIIALAGSDQRLMVGGILLVLYVVIALIGPSLSPYDLNAPDLAVRMQAPSSTHWLGTDRIGRDVLTRIVAGSQVSLEVAAGAVLMALMLGAPLGALGSYIGGTI
;
A
#
# COMPACT_ATOMS: atom_id res chain seq x y z
N MET A 1 -15.70 61.77 19.99
CA MET A 1 -14.37 61.20 20.08
C MET A 1 -14.55 59.68 20.00
N GLU A 2 -14.67 59.16 18.75
CA GLU A 2 -15.00 57.74 18.45
C GLU A 2 -13.71 57.00 18.12
N ALA A 3 -13.31 56.09 19.00
CA ALA A 3 -12.23 55.15 18.74
C ALA A 3 -12.82 53.97 17.97
N ARG A 4 -12.70 54.00 16.63
CA ARG A 4 -12.91 52.82 15.75
C ARG A 4 -11.79 51.83 16.03
N ALA A 5 -12.09 50.79 16.80
CA ALA A 5 -11.27 49.61 16.91
C ALA A 5 -11.25 48.95 15.51
N GLY A 6 -10.13 49.09 14.78
CA GLY A 6 -9.88 48.42 13.52
C GLY A 6 -9.81 46.90 13.73
N TYR A 7 -10.90 46.21 13.43
CA TYR A 7 -10.92 44.74 13.39
C TYR A 7 -10.12 44.28 12.18
N ASP A 8 -8.94 43.78 12.41
CA ASP A 8 -8.05 43.27 11.37
C ASP A 8 -8.53 41.89 10.93
N ALA A 9 -9.23 41.84 9.80
CA ALA A 9 -9.76 40.62 9.21
C ALA A 9 -8.65 39.69 8.65
N SER A 10 -7.37 40.10 8.73
CA SER A 10 -6.24 39.31 8.24
C SER A 10 -5.91 38.09 9.12
N ILE A 11 -6.48 38.04 10.34
CA ILE A 11 -6.26 36.92 11.30
C ILE A 11 -7.03 35.65 10.90
N PHE A 12 -8.13 35.78 10.15
CA PHE A 12 -8.89 34.65 9.64
C PHE A 12 -8.37 34.17 8.28
N ARG A 13 -7.20 33.54 8.24
CA ARG A 13 -6.83 32.72 7.10
C ARG A 13 -7.62 31.42 7.14
N PRO A 14 -8.49 31.13 6.14
CA PRO A 14 -9.23 29.87 6.11
C PRO A 14 -8.26 28.70 5.97
N LEU A 15 -8.33 27.77 6.92
CA LEU A 15 -7.48 26.56 6.99
C LEU A 15 -7.66 25.62 5.76
N THR A 16 -8.67 25.86 4.95
CA THR A 16 -9.01 25.10 3.74
C THR A 16 -8.01 25.27 2.58
N ALA A 17 -7.22 26.34 2.55
CA ALA A 17 -6.25 26.57 1.48
C ALA A 17 -4.96 25.74 1.60
N ARG A 18 -4.73 25.07 2.75
CA ARG A 18 -3.48 24.35 3.02
C ARG A 18 -3.47 22.92 2.45
N SER A 19 -4.64 22.31 2.27
CA SER A 19 -4.76 20.92 1.81
C SER A 19 -4.36 20.72 0.33
N SER A 20 -4.76 21.62 -0.55
CA SER A 20 -4.48 21.48 -1.99
C SER A 20 -3.02 21.71 -2.37
N SER A 21 -2.27 22.45 -1.55
CA SER A 21 -0.84 22.72 -1.81
C SER A 21 0.05 21.54 -1.41
N LEU A 22 -0.33 20.77 -0.40
CA LEU A 22 0.43 19.59 0.05
C LEU A 22 0.32 18.46 -0.96
N THR A 23 -0.87 18.18 -1.47
CA THR A 23 -1.08 17.13 -2.49
C THR A 23 -0.32 17.45 -3.77
N ARG A 24 -0.35 18.71 -4.23
CA ARG A 24 0.45 19.14 -5.39
C ARG A 24 1.95 19.07 -5.16
N LYS A 25 2.44 19.40 -3.95
CA LYS A 25 3.85 19.26 -3.59
C LYS A 25 4.29 17.80 -3.52
N ILE A 26 3.47 16.91 -2.98
CA ILE A 26 3.76 15.47 -2.95
C ILE A 26 3.82 14.91 -4.37
N ILE A 27 2.89 15.27 -5.24
CA ILE A 27 2.88 14.84 -6.65
C ILE A 27 4.08 15.42 -7.41
N ALA A 28 4.42 16.68 -7.18
CA ALA A 28 5.58 17.32 -7.81
C ALA A 28 6.91 16.72 -7.33
N LEU A 29 7.05 16.38 -6.04
CA LEU A 29 8.20 15.68 -5.50
C LEU A 29 8.31 14.25 -6.02
N ALA A 30 7.20 13.55 -6.14
CA ALA A 30 7.17 12.20 -6.71
C ALA A 30 7.56 12.18 -8.20
N GLY A 31 7.24 13.24 -8.95
CA GLY A 31 7.58 13.34 -10.38
C GLY A 31 9.02 13.82 -10.67
N SER A 32 9.73 14.39 -9.68
CA SER A 32 11.08 14.92 -9.88
C SER A 32 12.19 13.93 -9.54
N ASP A 33 11.88 12.87 -8.78
CA ASP A 33 12.86 11.89 -8.35
C ASP A 33 12.65 10.55 -9.07
N GLN A 34 13.56 10.24 -10.00
CA GLN A 34 13.50 9.02 -10.82
C GLN A 34 13.42 7.74 -9.96
N ARG A 35 14.00 7.78 -8.76
CA ARG A 35 13.96 6.65 -7.81
C ARG A 35 12.57 6.44 -7.23
N LEU A 36 11.84 7.51 -6.91
CA LEU A 36 10.46 7.45 -6.44
C LEU A 36 9.51 6.96 -7.53
N MET A 37 9.72 7.38 -8.78
CA MET A 37 8.95 6.89 -9.91
C MET A 37 9.13 5.37 -10.10
N VAL A 38 10.37 4.90 -10.12
CA VAL A 38 10.66 3.47 -10.26
C VAL A 38 10.05 2.67 -9.11
N GLY A 39 10.24 3.11 -7.87
CA GLY A 39 9.64 2.45 -6.69
C GLY A 39 8.11 2.43 -6.74
N GLY A 40 7.50 3.54 -7.16
CA GLY A 40 6.05 3.63 -7.31
C GLY A 40 5.50 2.70 -8.38
N ILE A 41 6.15 2.62 -9.54
CA ILE A 41 5.78 1.71 -10.63
C ILE A 41 5.88 0.25 -10.17
N LEU A 42 6.98 -0.13 -9.51
CA LEU A 42 7.15 -1.48 -8.99
C LEU A 42 6.09 -1.84 -7.95
N LEU A 43 5.74 -0.90 -7.06
CA LEU A 43 4.69 -1.09 -6.08
C LEU A 43 3.32 -1.29 -6.74
N VAL A 44 2.97 -0.45 -7.71
CA VAL A 44 1.71 -0.58 -8.45
C VAL A 44 1.66 -1.90 -9.21
N LEU A 45 2.76 -2.28 -9.88
CA LEU A 45 2.86 -3.55 -10.58
C LEU A 45 2.65 -4.74 -9.62
N TYR A 46 3.28 -4.70 -8.45
CA TYR A 46 3.12 -5.73 -7.42
C TYR A 46 1.67 -5.84 -6.95
N VAL A 47 1.02 -4.71 -6.65
CA VAL A 47 -0.39 -4.67 -6.21
C VAL A 47 -1.31 -5.21 -7.30
N VAL A 48 -1.09 -4.84 -8.56
CA VAL A 48 -1.87 -5.34 -9.71
C VAL A 48 -1.72 -6.85 -9.84
N ILE A 49 -0.50 -7.38 -9.77
CA ILE A 49 -0.25 -8.83 -9.83
C ILE A 49 -0.91 -9.55 -8.66
N ALA A 50 -0.84 -9.00 -7.44
CA ALA A 50 -1.45 -9.60 -6.26
C ALA A 50 -2.98 -9.66 -6.34
N LEU A 51 -3.62 -8.63 -6.91
CA LEU A 51 -5.08 -8.55 -7.01
C LEU A 51 -5.65 -9.38 -8.17
N ILE A 52 -5.01 -9.34 -9.32
CA ILE A 52 -5.53 -9.92 -10.57
C ILE A 52 -4.95 -11.32 -10.81
N GLY A 53 -3.71 -11.55 -10.38
CA GLY A 53 -2.96 -12.76 -10.68
C GLY A 53 -3.66 -14.06 -10.26
N PRO A 54 -4.22 -14.18 -9.05
CA PRO A 54 -4.93 -15.40 -8.64
C PRO A 54 -6.12 -15.74 -9.55
N SER A 55 -6.80 -14.72 -10.07
CA SER A 55 -7.95 -14.90 -10.97
C SER A 55 -7.55 -15.28 -12.41
N LEU A 56 -6.31 -15.00 -12.80
CA LEU A 56 -5.79 -15.35 -14.13
C LEU A 56 -5.17 -16.75 -14.17
N SER A 57 -4.89 -17.36 -13.03
CA SER A 57 -4.30 -18.69 -13.01
C SER A 57 -5.32 -19.74 -13.44
N PRO A 58 -5.01 -20.56 -14.45
CA PRO A 58 -5.86 -21.67 -14.85
C PRO A 58 -5.77 -22.87 -13.89
N TYR A 59 -4.84 -22.84 -12.93
CA TYR A 59 -4.58 -23.95 -12.01
C TYR A 59 -5.20 -23.71 -10.65
N ASP A 60 -5.80 -24.76 -10.07
CA ASP A 60 -6.32 -24.71 -8.70
C ASP A 60 -5.15 -24.72 -7.70
N LEU A 61 -5.17 -23.73 -6.80
CA LEU A 61 -4.17 -23.58 -5.73
C LEU A 61 -4.08 -24.79 -4.81
N ASN A 62 -5.18 -25.50 -4.61
CA ASN A 62 -5.31 -26.53 -3.60
C ASN A 62 -5.37 -27.95 -4.18
N ALA A 63 -5.58 -28.12 -5.49
CA ALA A 63 -5.63 -29.43 -6.10
C ALA A 63 -4.21 -30.01 -6.31
N PRO A 64 -3.83 -31.10 -5.61
CA PRO A 64 -2.59 -31.79 -5.87
C PRO A 64 -2.74 -32.65 -7.13
N ASP A 65 -1.75 -32.59 -8.02
CA ASP A 65 -1.65 -33.50 -9.16
C ASP A 65 -0.34 -34.28 -9.10
N LEU A 66 -0.40 -35.47 -8.54
CA LEU A 66 0.77 -36.31 -8.34
C LEU A 66 1.40 -36.80 -9.65
N ALA A 67 0.69 -36.73 -10.79
CA ALA A 67 1.22 -37.11 -12.08
C ALA A 67 2.26 -36.12 -12.62
N VAL A 68 2.14 -34.85 -12.22
CA VAL A 68 3.03 -33.75 -12.66
C VAL A 68 3.93 -33.23 -11.56
N ARG A 69 4.18 -34.03 -10.52
CA ARG A 69 5.03 -33.62 -9.39
C ARG A 69 6.49 -33.42 -9.81
N MET A 70 7.16 -32.43 -9.23
CA MET A 70 8.58 -32.12 -9.42
C MET A 70 9.00 -31.96 -10.88
N GLN A 71 8.10 -31.45 -11.72
CA GLN A 71 8.43 -31.14 -13.11
C GLN A 71 9.28 -29.86 -13.19
N ALA A 72 10.26 -29.90 -14.08
CA ALA A 72 11.05 -28.74 -14.44
C ALA A 72 10.18 -27.66 -15.12
N PRO A 73 10.63 -26.39 -15.15
CA PRO A 73 9.96 -25.34 -15.90
C PRO A 73 9.64 -25.75 -17.34
N SER A 74 8.38 -25.53 -17.75
CA SER A 74 7.86 -25.90 -19.07
C SER A 74 6.88 -24.84 -19.58
N SER A 75 6.41 -24.98 -20.80
CA SER A 75 5.39 -24.08 -21.38
C SER A 75 4.04 -24.16 -20.66
N THR A 76 3.74 -25.26 -20.00
CA THR A 76 2.53 -25.45 -19.17
C THR A 76 2.73 -24.99 -17.73
N HIS A 77 3.91 -25.23 -17.15
CA HIS A 77 4.27 -24.83 -15.79
C HIS A 77 5.54 -23.98 -15.83
N TRP A 78 5.40 -22.67 -15.93
CA TRP A 78 6.52 -21.74 -16.18
C TRP A 78 7.61 -21.80 -15.12
N LEU A 79 7.28 -22.01 -13.87
CA LEU A 79 8.24 -22.20 -12.78
C LEU A 79 8.28 -23.66 -12.29
N GLY A 80 7.71 -24.59 -13.05
CA GLY A 80 7.63 -25.99 -12.66
C GLY A 80 6.58 -26.25 -11.59
N THR A 81 6.63 -27.48 -11.05
CA THR A 81 5.69 -27.95 -10.04
C THR A 81 6.39 -28.36 -8.75
N ASP A 82 5.68 -28.26 -7.64
CA ASP A 82 6.19 -28.64 -6.33
C ASP A 82 6.15 -30.17 -6.09
N ARG A 83 6.50 -30.61 -4.86
CA ARG A 83 6.52 -32.02 -4.47
C ARG A 83 5.17 -32.72 -4.56
N ILE A 84 4.08 -31.99 -4.59
CA ILE A 84 2.72 -32.50 -4.66
C ILE A 84 2.04 -32.14 -5.97
N GLY A 85 2.81 -31.64 -6.97
CA GLY A 85 2.33 -31.36 -8.30
C GLY A 85 1.58 -30.06 -8.47
N ARG A 86 1.67 -29.12 -7.52
CA ARG A 86 1.06 -27.78 -7.63
C ARG A 86 1.96 -26.85 -8.44
N ASP A 87 1.34 -25.99 -9.25
CA ASP A 87 2.08 -24.98 -10.01
C ASP A 87 2.73 -23.93 -9.08
N VAL A 88 4.05 -23.78 -9.19
CA VAL A 88 4.85 -22.90 -8.34
C VAL A 88 4.51 -21.44 -8.61
N LEU A 89 4.30 -21.04 -9.88
CA LEU A 89 3.95 -19.66 -10.23
C LEU A 89 2.61 -19.25 -9.60
N THR A 90 1.59 -20.09 -9.74
CA THR A 90 0.26 -19.87 -9.14
C THR A 90 0.36 -19.67 -7.64
N ARG A 91 1.19 -20.45 -6.95
CA ARG A 91 1.41 -20.32 -5.51
C ARG A 91 2.12 -19.04 -5.11
N ILE A 92 3.13 -18.59 -5.88
CA ILE A 92 3.83 -17.32 -5.64
C ILE A 92 2.85 -16.15 -5.78
N VAL A 93 2.05 -16.17 -6.83
CA VAL A 93 1.07 -15.11 -7.09
C VAL A 93 -0.01 -15.06 -6.01
N ALA A 94 -0.54 -16.20 -5.60
CA ALA A 94 -1.50 -16.26 -4.49
C ALA A 94 -0.89 -15.87 -3.15
N GLY A 95 0.36 -16.27 -2.87
CA GLY A 95 1.10 -15.84 -1.69
C GLY A 95 1.32 -14.33 -1.62
N SER A 96 1.47 -13.67 -2.78
CA SER A 96 1.59 -12.20 -2.83
C SER A 96 0.31 -11.50 -2.38
N GLN A 97 -0.87 -12.05 -2.68
CA GLN A 97 -2.15 -11.54 -2.19
C GLN A 97 -2.25 -11.62 -0.66
N VAL A 98 -1.94 -12.79 -0.08
CA VAL A 98 -1.93 -12.97 1.37
C VAL A 98 -0.95 -11.99 2.05
N SER A 99 0.24 -11.81 1.46
CA SER A 99 1.23 -10.84 1.98
C SER A 99 0.70 -9.41 1.95
N LEU A 100 -0.03 -9.02 0.90
CA LEU A 100 -0.64 -7.69 0.78
C LEU A 100 -1.75 -7.49 1.83
N GLU A 101 -2.59 -8.51 2.05
CA GLU A 101 -3.65 -8.47 3.07
C GLU A 101 -3.07 -8.31 4.48
N VAL A 102 -2.04 -9.09 4.80
CA VAL A 102 -1.36 -9.01 6.11
C VAL A 102 -0.69 -7.65 6.28
N ALA A 103 -0.01 -7.14 5.26
CA ALA A 103 0.63 -5.83 5.31
C ALA A 103 -0.39 -4.70 5.48
N ALA A 104 -1.49 -4.73 4.73
CA ALA A 104 -2.58 -3.76 4.88
C ALA A 104 -3.22 -3.82 6.27
N GLY A 105 -3.48 -5.01 6.79
CA GLY A 105 -4.00 -5.22 8.14
C GLY A 105 -3.07 -4.67 9.22
N ALA A 106 -1.78 -4.91 9.10
CA ALA A 106 -0.77 -4.39 10.04
C ALA A 106 -0.71 -2.86 10.03
N VAL A 107 -0.73 -2.24 8.85
CA VAL A 107 -0.74 -0.78 8.71
C VAL A 107 -2.01 -0.17 9.29
N LEU A 108 -3.18 -0.75 9.01
CA LEU A 108 -4.45 -0.29 9.56
C LEU A 108 -4.46 -0.38 11.08
N MET A 109 -3.99 -1.50 11.64
CA MET A 109 -3.91 -1.68 13.10
C MET A 109 -2.94 -0.67 13.74
N ALA A 110 -1.78 -0.45 13.12
CA ALA A 110 -0.82 0.55 13.57
C ALA A 110 -1.40 1.96 13.56
N LEU A 111 -2.17 2.32 12.54
CA LEU A 111 -2.85 3.62 12.46
C LEU A 111 -3.96 3.74 13.50
N MET A 112 -4.79 2.70 13.66
CA MET A 112 -5.90 2.72 14.63
C MET A 112 -5.43 2.85 16.07
N LEU A 113 -4.31 2.23 16.41
CA LEU A 113 -3.74 2.30 17.76
C LEU A 113 -2.79 3.49 17.92
N GLY A 114 -1.90 3.69 16.95
CA GLY A 114 -0.85 4.70 17.00
C GLY A 114 -1.38 6.13 16.92
N ALA A 115 -2.36 6.40 16.06
CA ALA A 115 -2.89 7.75 15.90
C ALA A 115 -3.59 8.28 17.18
N PRO A 116 -4.52 7.53 17.82
CA PRO A 116 -5.13 8.02 19.05
C PRO A 116 -4.14 8.06 20.22
N LEU A 117 -3.22 7.10 20.33
CA LEU A 117 -2.19 7.13 21.39
C LEU A 117 -1.23 8.30 21.19
N GLY A 118 -0.82 8.58 19.95
CA GLY A 118 0.00 9.75 19.62
C GLY A 118 -0.71 11.08 19.90
N ALA A 119 -2.00 11.16 19.56
CA ALA A 119 -2.82 12.34 19.87
C ALA A 119 -2.99 12.55 21.39
N LEU A 120 -3.27 11.49 22.14
CA LEU A 120 -3.36 11.55 23.60
C LEU A 120 -2.03 11.93 24.24
N GLY A 121 -0.92 11.34 23.79
CA GLY A 121 0.42 11.67 24.27
C GLY A 121 0.79 13.14 24.00
N SER A 122 0.43 13.67 22.84
CA SER A 122 0.63 15.09 22.52
C SER A 122 -0.25 16.02 23.35
N TYR A 123 -1.47 15.59 23.70
CA TYR A 123 -2.41 16.38 24.51
C TYR A 123 -2.01 16.39 26.00
N ILE A 124 -1.53 15.28 26.53
CA ILE A 124 -1.14 15.12 27.93
C ILE A 124 0.32 15.56 28.16
N GLY A 125 1.19 15.34 27.17
CA GLY A 125 2.65 15.54 27.26
C GLY A 125 3.15 16.95 26.98
N GLY A 126 2.29 17.96 26.95
CA GLY A 126 2.70 19.37 26.85
C GLY A 126 3.44 19.93 28.08
N THR A 127 3.82 19.10 29.06
CA THR A 127 4.38 19.55 30.36
C THR A 127 5.54 18.68 30.88
N ILE A 128 6.21 17.86 30.02
CA ILE A 128 7.43 17.16 30.44
C ILE A 128 8.56 17.49 29.46
#